data_b7225f9ec4156d16eeeea7cf04d6706b
#
_entry.id   b7225f9ec4156d16eeeea7cf04d6706b
#
_cell.length_a   1.000
_cell.length_b   1.000
_cell.length_c   1.000
_cell.angle_alpha   90.00
_cell.angle_beta   90.00
_cell.angle_gamma   90.00
#
_symmetry.space_group_name_H-M   'P 1'
#
loop_
_entity.id
_entity.type
_entity.pdbx_description
1 polymer ?
#
loop_
_entity_poly.entity_id
_entity_poly.type
_entity_poly.pdbx_seq_one_letter_code
_entity_poly.pdbx_strand_id
1 'polypeptide(L)'
;MDDAMFALAARAMERAHAPYSNFHVGAVVKGANGKLYSGCNVENASYPEGWCAETTAIAHMVMDGETRIAEIVVMGRGEALVTPCGGCRQRIREFAADDVPIHVCSPEGLRETVTLGALLPLSFGPENLE
;
A
#
# COMPACT_ATOMS: atom_id res chain seq x y z
N MET A 1 -2.45 13.92 1.14
CA MET A 1 -1.58 13.19 2.11
C MET A 1 -1.18 14.14 3.21
N ASP A 2 -1.40 13.76 4.44
CA ASP A 2 -0.99 14.56 5.58
C ASP A 2 0.36 14.06 6.15
N ASP A 3 0.94 14.86 7.04
CA ASP A 3 2.25 14.54 7.63
C ASP A 3 2.21 13.27 8.48
N ALA A 4 1.06 12.96 9.08
CA ALA A 4 0.92 11.74 9.90
C ALA A 4 1.03 10.48 9.05
N MET A 5 0.42 10.47 7.86
CA MET A 5 0.53 9.34 6.94
C MET A 5 1.96 9.16 6.47
N PHE A 6 2.63 10.25 6.11
CA PHE A 6 4.03 10.21 5.66
C PHE A 6 4.95 9.66 6.74
N ALA A 7 4.84 10.19 7.96
CA ALA A 7 5.68 9.77 9.08
C ALA A 7 5.44 8.29 9.43
N LEU A 8 4.19 7.84 9.40
CA LEU A 8 3.84 6.46 9.71
C LEU A 8 4.37 5.50 8.65
N ALA A 9 4.33 5.89 7.36
CA ALA A 9 4.90 5.10 6.27
C ALA A 9 6.42 4.95 6.43
N ALA A 10 7.10 6.01 6.82
CA ALA A 10 8.55 5.98 7.05
C ALA A 10 8.91 5.01 8.18
N ARG A 11 8.17 5.06 9.28
CA ARG A 11 8.39 4.13 10.40
C ARG A 11 8.10 2.68 10.00
N ALA A 12 7.04 2.46 9.24
CA ALA A 12 6.70 1.12 8.75
C ALA A 12 7.81 0.56 7.85
N MET A 13 8.33 1.39 6.95
CA MET A 13 9.42 0.99 6.05
C MET A 13 10.64 0.47 6.83
N GLU A 14 10.97 1.11 7.95
CA GLU A 14 12.09 0.69 8.80
C GLU A 14 11.86 -0.66 9.47
N ARG A 15 10.60 -1.08 9.62
CA ARG A 15 10.23 -2.36 10.24
C ARG A 15 10.19 -3.52 9.26
N ALA A 16 10.38 -3.28 7.97
CA ALA A 16 10.29 -4.31 6.94
C ALA A 16 11.23 -5.48 7.22
N HIS A 17 10.72 -6.69 7.01
CA HIS A 17 11.52 -7.91 7.07
C HIS A 17 11.95 -8.27 5.66
N ALA A 18 13.13 -7.81 5.25
CA ALA A 18 13.62 -7.95 3.87
C ALA A 18 15.04 -8.49 3.81
N PRO A 19 15.32 -9.67 4.44
CA PRO A 19 16.69 -10.20 4.52
C PRO A 19 17.24 -10.70 3.19
N TYR A 20 16.38 -10.96 2.20
CA TYR A 20 16.79 -11.51 0.91
C TYR A 20 17.02 -10.43 -0.13
N SER A 21 16.12 -9.48 -0.26
CA SER A 21 16.23 -8.41 -1.25
C SER A 21 16.89 -7.15 -0.72
N ASN A 22 16.86 -6.94 0.59
CA ASN A 22 17.22 -5.69 1.25
C ASN A 22 16.40 -4.49 0.73
N PHE A 23 15.23 -4.75 0.13
CA PHE A 23 14.34 -3.71 -0.38
C PHE A 23 13.18 -3.51 0.58
N HIS A 24 13.24 -2.42 1.36
CA HIS A 24 12.30 -2.11 2.42
C HIS A 24 11.20 -1.20 1.90
N VAL A 25 9.95 -1.57 2.13
CA VAL A 25 8.77 -0.78 1.73
C VAL A 25 7.86 -0.58 2.93
N GLY A 26 7.36 0.63 3.09
CA GLY A 26 6.32 0.95 4.05
C GLY A 26 5.07 1.40 3.31
N ALA A 27 3.92 1.14 3.91
CA ALA A 27 2.66 1.60 3.36
C ALA A 27 1.73 2.05 4.48
N VAL A 28 0.86 3.00 4.16
CA VAL A 28 -0.22 3.43 5.05
C VAL A 28 -1.50 3.47 4.25
N VAL A 29 -2.53 2.85 4.79
CA VAL A 29 -3.88 2.91 4.26
C VAL A 29 -4.72 3.76 5.21
N LYS A 30 -5.43 4.74 4.66
CA LYS A 30 -6.41 5.51 5.41
C LYS A 30 -7.79 4.96 5.08
N GLY A 31 -8.49 4.47 6.09
CA GLY A 31 -9.85 3.98 5.93
C GLY A 31 -10.86 5.10 5.78
N ALA A 32 -12.05 4.77 5.31
CA ALA A 32 -13.17 5.72 5.26
C ALA A 32 -13.55 6.22 6.65
N ASN A 33 -13.22 5.46 7.70
CA ASN A 33 -13.37 5.86 9.10
C ASN A 33 -12.35 6.91 9.56
N GLY A 34 -11.41 7.31 8.70
CA GLY A 34 -10.37 8.29 9.00
C GLY A 34 -9.16 7.74 9.74
N LYS A 35 -9.17 6.46 10.13
CA LYS A 35 -8.04 5.84 10.83
C LYS A 35 -6.95 5.44 9.86
N LEU A 36 -5.72 5.40 10.37
CA LEU A 36 -4.53 5.04 9.61
C LEU A 36 -4.06 3.64 9.99
N TYR A 37 -3.73 2.84 8.97
CA TYR A 37 -3.25 1.46 9.13
C TYR A 37 -1.94 1.31 8.38
N SER A 38 -0.88 0.99 9.10
CA SER A 38 0.45 0.86 8.49
C SER A 38 0.80 -0.60 8.21
N GLY A 39 1.76 -0.77 7.31
CA GLY A 39 2.30 -2.08 6.99
C GLY A 39 3.68 -1.99 6.38
N CYS A 40 4.40 -3.09 6.43
CA CYS A 40 5.70 -3.25 5.79
C CYS A 40 5.72 -4.57 5.03
N ASN A 41 6.67 -4.71 4.10
CA ASN A 41 6.85 -5.99 3.41
C ASN A 41 7.51 -7.00 4.34
N VAL A 42 7.13 -8.27 4.15
CA VAL A 42 7.63 -9.40 4.94
C VAL A 42 8.06 -10.48 3.96
N GLU A 43 9.37 -10.70 3.86
CA GLU A 43 9.93 -11.73 3.00
C GLU A 43 10.00 -13.06 3.71
N ASN A 44 10.09 -14.12 2.94
CA ASN A 44 10.17 -15.48 3.44
C ASN A 44 11.22 -16.24 2.64
N ALA A 45 11.92 -17.19 3.29
CA ALA A 45 12.88 -18.06 2.60
C ALA A 45 12.19 -18.84 1.47
N SER A 46 10.90 -19.16 1.63
CA SER A 46 10.06 -19.62 0.55
C SER A 46 9.47 -18.38 -0.13
N TYR A 47 10.10 -17.91 -1.20
CA TYR A 47 9.82 -16.62 -1.81
C TYR A 47 8.34 -16.36 -2.12
N PRO A 48 7.57 -17.33 -2.63
CA PRO A 48 6.14 -17.10 -2.90
C PRO A 48 5.31 -16.78 -1.65
N GLU A 49 5.83 -17.10 -0.46
CA GLU A 49 5.10 -16.92 0.80
C GLU A 49 5.31 -15.53 1.41
N GLY A 50 6.14 -14.67 0.80
CA GLY A 50 6.28 -13.30 1.24
C GLY A 50 5.08 -12.44 0.80
N TRP A 51 4.95 -11.27 1.40
CA TRP A 51 3.90 -10.33 1.00
C TRP A 51 4.36 -8.89 1.12
N CYS A 52 3.64 -8.00 0.43
CA CYS A 52 3.98 -6.60 0.30
C CYS A 52 3.46 -5.76 1.46
N ALA A 53 4.00 -4.55 1.59
CA ALA A 53 3.62 -3.61 2.64
C ALA A 53 2.12 -3.26 2.59
N GLU A 54 1.58 -3.08 1.40
CA GLU A 54 0.17 -2.74 1.21
C GLU A 54 -0.74 -3.86 1.72
N THR A 55 -0.34 -5.12 1.52
CA THR A 55 -1.09 -6.27 2.03
C THR A 55 -1.17 -6.25 3.55
N THR A 56 -0.05 -5.94 4.23
CA THR A 56 -0.03 -5.83 5.70
C THR A 56 -0.95 -4.70 6.16
N ALA A 57 -0.88 -3.54 5.52
CA ALA A 57 -1.71 -2.39 5.90
C ALA A 57 -3.21 -2.69 5.71
N ILE A 58 -3.57 -3.33 4.60
CA ILE A 58 -4.96 -3.72 4.33
C ILE A 58 -5.45 -4.73 5.38
N ALA A 59 -4.60 -5.69 5.75
CA ALA A 59 -4.95 -6.68 6.78
C ALA A 59 -5.26 -6.02 8.12
N HIS A 60 -4.47 -5.01 8.53
CA HIS A 60 -4.73 -4.24 9.73
C HIS A 60 -6.08 -3.53 9.67
N MET A 61 -6.38 -2.91 8.53
CA MET A 61 -7.66 -2.22 8.33
C MET A 61 -8.83 -3.18 8.46
N VAL A 62 -8.76 -4.34 7.80
CA VAL A 62 -9.82 -5.35 7.84
C VAL A 62 -10.01 -5.87 9.28
N MET A 63 -8.92 -6.11 10.00
CA MET A 63 -8.98 -6.57 11.39
C MET A 63 -9.67 -5.55 12.31
N ASP A 64 -9.60 -4.27 11.98
CA ASP A 64 -10.27 -3.21 12.74
C ASP A 64 -11.72 -2.98 12.27
N GLY A 65 -12.21 -3.78 11.33
CA GLY A 65 -13.60 -3.73 10.87
C GLY A 65 -13.88 -2.78 9.73
N GLU A 66 -12.87 -2.14 9.15
CA GLU A 66 -13.04 -1.21 8.03
C GLU A 66 -12.75 -1.92 6.71
N THR A 67 -13.60 -1.70 5.71
CA THR A 67 -13.46 -2.33 4.39
C THR A 67 -13.43 -1.32 3.24
N ARG A 68 -13.31 -0.01 3.52
CA ARG A 68 -13.24 1.03 2.48
C ARG A 68 -11.99 1.86 2.67
N ILE A 69 -11.20 1.97 1.62
CA ILE A 69 -9.97 2.76 1.60
C ILE A 69 -10.28 4.15 1.03
N ALA A 70 -9.80 5.19 1.72
CA ALA A 70 -9.93 6.57 1.26
C ALA A 70 -8.66 7.09 0.60
N GLU A 71 -7.48 6.63 1.04
CA GLU A 71 -6.21 7.19 0.60
C GLU A 71 -5.07 6.22 0.95
N ILE A 72 -4.00 6.20 0.15
CA ILE A 72 -2.86 5.29 0.36
C ILE A 72 -1.55 6.05 0.22
N VAL A 73 -0.57 5.70 1.05
CA VAL A 73 0.83 6.11 0.90
C VAL A 73 1.67 4.85 0.76
N VAL A 74 2.57 4.84 -0.22
CA VAL A 74 3.59 3.78 -0.40
C VAL A 74 4.96 4.46 -0.41
N MET A 75 5.87 3.94 0.39
CA MET A 75 7.21 4.52 0.53
C MET A 75 8.29 3.47 0.32
N GLY A 76 9.25 3.81 -0.54
CA GLY A 76 10.44 3.01 -0.78
C GLY A 76 11.59 3.89 -1.23
N ARG A 77 12.81 3.33 -1.18
CA ARG A 77 14.03 4.04 -1.60
C ARG A 77 14.33 3.77 -3.06
N GLY A 78 15.23 4.57 -3.63
CA GLY A 78 15.71 4.42 -4.98
C GLY A 78 15.17 5.50 -5.92
N GLU A 79 15.74 5.57 -7.14
CA GLU A 79 15.37 6.60 -8.11
C GLU A 79 14.04 6.31 -8.79
N ALA A 80 13.73 5.03 -9.02
CA ALA A 80 12.48 4.64 -9.65
C ALA A 80 11.32 4.78 -8.66
N LEU A 81 10.15 5.11 -9.18
CA LEU A 81 8.93 5.15 -8.38
C LEU A 81 8.59 3.75 -7.86
N VAL A 82 8.34 3.65 -6.56
CA VAL A 82 7.91 2.40 -5.93
C VAL A 82 6.39 2.40 -5.87
N THR A 83 5.76 2.02 -6.98
CA THR A 83 4.31 1.86 -7.05
C THR A 83 3.91 0.49 -6.51
N PRO A 84 2.64 0.29 -6.10
CA PRO A 84 2.17 -1.04 -5.74
C PRO A 84 2.36 -2.03 -6.88
N CYS A 85 2.84 -3.24 -6.56
CA CYS A 85 2.97 -4.29 -7.56
C CYS A 85 1.60 -4.76 -8.07
N GLY A 86 1.57 -5.56 -9.13
CA GLY A 86 0.32 -6.01 -9.73
C GLY A 86 -0.63 -6.69 -8.75
N GLY A 87 -0.09 -7.57 -7.90
CA GLY A 87 -0.90 -8.25 -6.87
C GLY A 87 -1.51 -7.28 -5.88
N CYS A 88 -0.74 -6.27 -5.44
CA CYS A 88 -1.26 -5.28 -4.51
C CYS A 88 -2.30 -4.37 -5.16
N ARG A 89 -2.14 -4.05 -6.44
CA ARG A 89 -3.16 -3.25 -7.16
C ARG A 89 -4.51 -3.98 -7.14
N GLN A 90 -4.50 -5.29 -7.38
CA GLN A 90 -5.72 -6.09 -7.31
C GLN A 90 -6.28 -6.17 -5.88
N ARG A 91 -5.40 -6.29 -4.86
CA ARG A 91 -5.84 -6.30 -3.46
C ARG A 91 -6.46 -4.96 -3.06
N ILE A 92 -5.87 -3.87 -3.50
CA ILE A 92 -6.42 -2.52 -3.27
C ILE A 92 -7.79 -2.37 -3.94
N ARG A 93 -7.93 -2.93 -5.16
CA ARG A 93 -9.17 -2.88 -5.92
C ARG A 93 -10.38 -3.43 -5.16
N GLU A 94 -10.15 -4.41 -4.30
CA GLU A 94 -11.21 -5.01 -3.48
C GLU A 94 -11.86 -3.96 -2.54
N PHE A 95 -11.08 -3.00 -2.07
CA PHE A 95 -11.47 -2.08 -1.00
C PHE A 95 -11.49 -0.61 -1.42
N ALA A 96 -11.14 -0.29 -2.65
CA ALA A 96 -10.98 1.09 -3.09
C ALA A 96 -11.66 1.35 -4.44
N ALA A 97 -12.24 2.55 -4.58
CA ALA A 97 -12.75 3.03 -5.85
C ALA A 97 -11.60 3.49 -6.76
N ASP A 98 -11.89 3.65 -8.05
CA ASP A 98 -10.88 4.02 -9.05
C ASP A 98 -10.22 5.37 -8.78
N ASP A 99 -10.91 6.29 -8.11
CA ASP A 99 -10.40 7.65 -7.83
C ASP A 99 -9.60 7.75 -6.54
N VAL A 100 -9.41 6.65 -5.80
CA VAL A 100 -8.61 6.67 -4.58
C VAL A 100 -7.17 7.05 -4.90
N PRO A 101 -6.64 8.11 -4.24
CA PRO A 101 -5.27 8.53 -4.50
C PRO A 101 -4.26 7.62 -3.82
N ILE A 102 -3.19 7.34 -4.55
CA ILE A 102 -2.03 6.57 -4.09
C ILE A 102 -0.82 7.49 -4.19
N HIS A 103 -0.30 7.87 -3.05
CA HIS A 103 0.85 8.78 -2.96
C HIS A 103 2.13 7.96 -2.91
N VAL A 104 2.94 8.09 -3.95
CA VAL A 104 4.22 7.38 -4.08
C VAL A 104 5.31 8.26 -3.50
N CYS A 105 5.95 7.80 -2.44
CA CYS A 105 6.92 8.57 -1.67
C CYS A 105 8.28 7.89 -1.62
N SER A 106 9.31 8.69 -1.39
CA SER A 106 10.59 8.26 -0.86
C SER A 106 10.74 8.84 0.55
N PRO A 107 11.77 8.46 1.33
CA PRO A 107 12.00 9.08 2.63
C PRO A 107 12.19 10.60 2.57
N GLU A 108 12.54 11.15 1.40
CA GLU A 108 12.75 12.58 1.19
C GLU A 108 11.46 13.34 0.89
N GLY A 109 10.36 12.65 0.55
CA GLY A 109 9.09 13.31 0.31
C GLY A 109 8.21 12.63 -0.73
N LEU A 110 7.10 13.30 -1.03
CA LEU A 110 6.18 12.87 -2.07
C LEU A 110 6.83 13.01 -3.43
N ARG A 111 6.73 11.97 -4.26
CA ARG A 111 7.28 11.97 -5.62
C ARG A 111 6.19 12.06 -6.67
N GLU A 112 5.09 11.36 -6.50
CA GLU A 112 3.97 11.38 -7.44
C GLU A 112 2.70 10.89 -6.76
N THR A 113 1.55 11.42 -7.19
CA THR A 113 0.25 10.92 -6.79
C THR A 113 -0.47 10.39 -8.01
N VAL A 114 -0.93 9.15 -7.93
CA VAL A 114 -1.69 8.48 -9.00
C VAL A 114 -2.99 7.94 -8.40
N THR A 115 -3.92 7.53 -9.26
CA THR A 115 -5.15 6.88 -8.79
C THR A 115 -5.07 5.37 -8.98
N LEU A 116 -5.89 4.64 -8.25
CA LEU A 116 -6.00 3.19 -8.45
C LEU A 116 -6.40 2.88 -9.89
N GLY A 117 -7.37 3.62 -10.45
CA GLY A 117 -7.82 3.40 -11.82
C GLY A 117 -6.72 3.58 -12.85
N ALA A 118 -5.79 4.52 -12.62
CA ALA A 118 -4.65 4.72 -13.51
C ALA A 118 -3.67 3.54 -13.43
N LEU A 119 -3.51 2.93 -12.25
CA LEU A 119 -2.59 1.80 -12.04
C LEU A 119 -3.20 0.45 -12.42
N LEU A 120 -4.53 0.34 -12.46
CA LEU A 120 -5.22 -0.91 -12.77
C LEU A 120 -6.44 -0.61 -13.64
N PRO A 121 -6.25 -0.23 -14.91
CA PRO A 121 -7.36 0.08 -15.81
C PRO A 121 -8.13 -1.18 -16.20
N LEU A 122 -9.44 -1.03 -16.43
CA LEU A 122 -10.32 -2.11 -16.87
C LEU A 122 -10.22 -3.35 -15.96
N SER A 123 -10.18 -3.10 -14.66
CA SER A 123 -9.85 -4.13 -13.68
C SER A 123 -11.03 -5.04 -13.33
N PHE A 124 -10.70 -6.30 -13.02
CA PHE A 124 -11.65 -7.23 -12.41
C PHE A 124 -11.94 -6.79 -10.97
N GLY A 125 -13.19 -6.82 -10.57
CA GLY A 125 -13.59 -6.42 -9.23
C GLY A 125 -14.85 -7.13 -8.75
N PRO A 126 -15.31 -6.80 -7.53
CA PRO A 126 -16.47 -7.46 -6.90
C PRO A 126 -17.74 -7.44 -7.76
N GLU A 127 -17.95 -6.38 -8.55
CA GLU A 127 -19.12 -6.26 -9.42
C GLU A 127 -19.15 -7.32 -10.52
N ASN A 128 -18.02 -7.95 -10.83
CA ASN A 128 -17.98 -9.03 -11.82
C ASN A 128 -18.57 -10.34 -11.28
N LEU A 129 -18.73 -10.45 -9.98
CA LEU A 129 -19.22 -11.65 -9.30
C LEU A 129 -20.65 -11.48 -8.78
N GLU A 130 -21.29 -10.38 -9.06
CA GLU A 130 -22.67 -10.11 -8.67
C GLU A 130 -23.69 -10.88 -9.54
#